data_90bdc190d8148d486a81111cd0717cfe
#
_entry.id   90bdc190d8148d486a81111cd0717cfe
#
_cell.length_a   1.000
_cell.length_b   1.000
_cell.length_c   1.000
_cell.angle_alpha   90.00
_cell.angle_beta   90.00
_cell.angle_gamma   90.00
#
_symmetry.space_group_name_H-M   'P 1'
#
loop_
_entity.id
_entity.type
_entity.pdbx_description
1 polymer ?
#
loop_
_entity_poly.entity_id
_entity_poly.type
_entity_poly.pdbx_seq_one_letter_code
_entity_poly.pdbx_strand_id
1 'polypeptide(L)'
;MGLDWLTEGQNIARLGAGLWLTAKISFISVGVSCITGTLFGLLMRSCTRAVRVACQIYLETIRIVPILVWLFVLYFGLPTWTNWHISGQWVCISVFSLWGTAEMGDLVRGALGSIEQHQIESAKALGLKRHQIFRYIELPQGLRRVLPGAINLFTRMVKTSSLAALVGVVEIIKVGQQIIENSLLTVPNASLWVYGLIFVLYFLICYPLSLVAARLERKWEC
;
A
#
# COMPACT_ATOMS: atom_id res chain seq x y z
N MET A 1 38.14 -5.25 -1.95
CA MET A 1 37.30 -5.51 -0.79
C MET A 1 35.86 -5.12 -1.09
N GLY A 2 34.84 -5.81 -0.58
CA GLY A 2 33.50 -5.78 -1.18
C GLY A 2 32.60 -4.56 -0.93
N LEU A 3 33.04 -3.51 -0.25
CA LEU A 3 32.21 -2.36 0.11
C LEU A 3 32.73 -1.01 -0.40
N ASP A 4 33.81 -1.01 -1.16
CA ASP A 4 34.44 0.21 -1.66
C ASP A 4 33.49 1.01 -2.60
N TRP A 5 32.58 0.30 -3.29
CA TRP A 5 31.52 0.87 -4.12
C TRP A 5 30.55 1.79 -3.34
N LEU A 6 30.40 1.61 -2.02
CA LEU A 6 29.51 2.47 -1.21
C LEU A 6 30.02 3.91 -1.13
N THR A 7 31.34 4.08 -1.05
CA THR A 7 31.98 5.40 -0.92
C THR A 7 32.24 6.06 -2.27
N GLU A 8 32.17 5.29 -3.36
CA GLU A 8 32.37 5.82 -4.71
C GLU A 8 31.17 6.67 -5.16
N GLY A 9 31.46 7.81 -5.82
CA GLY A 9 30.50 8.57 -6.61
C GLY A 9 29.19 8.97 -5.90
N GLN A 10 29.18 9.22 -4.59
CA GLN A 10 27.98 9.58 -3.79
C GLN A 10 26.91 8.48 -3.74
N ASN A 11 27.27 7.21 -3.88
CA ASN A 11 26.32 6.11 -3.89
C ASN A 11 25.45 6.05 -2.60
N ILE A 12 26.01 6.39 -1.44
CA ILE A 12 25.25 6.47 -0.17
C ILE A 12 24.16 7.53 -0.27
N ALA A 13 24.47 8.72 -0.77
CA ALA A 13 23.49 9.80 -0.92
C ALA A 13 22.39 9.41 -1.94
N ARG A 14 22.77 8.76 -3.05
CA ARG A 14 21.83 8.25 -4.06
C ARG A 14 20.90 7.17 -3.49
N LEU A 15 21.44 6.23 -2.72
CA LEU A 15 20.63 5.20 -2.02
C LEU A 15 19.69 5.83 -1.01
N GLY A 16 20.16 6.84 -0.25
CA GLY A 16 19.31 7.60 0.67
C GLY A 16 18.18 8.34 -0.05
N ALA A 17 18.46 8.99 -1.17
CA ALA A 17 17.47 9.67 -1.99
C ALA A 17 16.45 8.67 -2.60
N GLY A 18 16.93 7.51 -3.09
CA GLY A 18 16.08 6.44 -3.59
C GLY A 18 15.17 5.87 -2.51
N LEU A 19 15.70 5.64 -1.31
CA LEU A 19 14.93 5.18 -0.15
C LEU A 19 13.87 6.19 0.27
N TRP A 20 14.22 7.48 0.28
CA TRP A 20 13.28 8.57 0.54
C TRP A 20 12.14 8.58 -0.48
N LEU A 21 12.45 8.40 -1.76
CA LEU A 21 11.43 8.36 -2.82
C LEU A 21 10.52 7.14 -2.68
N THR A 22 11.07 5.96 -2.37
CA THR A 22 10.32 4.74 -2.03
C THR A 22 9.35 5.01 -0.87
N ALA A 23 9.85 5.60 0.22
CA ALA A 23 9.04 5.97 1.37
C ALA A 23 7.96 6.98 1.00
N LYS A 24 8.31 8.06 0.30
CA LYS A 24 7.37 9.12 -0.13
C LYS A 24 6.22 8.56 -0.95
N ILE A 25 6.50 7.74 -1.97
CA ILE A 25 5.47 7.10 -2.79
C ILE A 25 4.55 6.25 -1.91
N SER A 26 5.13 5.41 -1.06
CA SER A 26 4.38 4.50 -0.19
C SER A 26 3.50 5.26 0.81
N PHE A 27 4.06 6.26 1.52
CA PHE A 27 3.30 7.02 2.53
C PHE A 27 2.15 7.82 1.93
N ILE A 28 2.36 8.47 0.78
CA ILE A 28 1.30 9.23 0.11
C ILE A 28 0.19 8.27 -0.34
N SER A 29 0.57 7.16 -1.00
CA SER A 29 -0.40 6.16 -1.47
C SER A 29 -1.21 5.54 -0.33
N VAL A 30 -0.55 5.21 0.80
CA VAL A 30 -1.24 4.71 2.01
C VAL A 30 -2.18 5.76 2.58
N GLY A 31 -1.74 7.01 2.72
CA GLY A 31 -2.57 8.10 3.24
C GLY A 31 -3.84 8.28 2.42
N VAL A 32 -3.70 8.34 1.09
CA VAL A 32 -4.85 8.40 0.17
C VAL A 32 -5.73 7.16 0.32
N SER A 33 -5.13 5.97 0.32
CA SER A 33 -5.87 4.69 0.45
C SER A 33 -6.63 4.56 1.77
N CYS A 34 -6.07 5.05 2.87
CA CYS A 34 -6.77 5.04 4.16
C CYS A 34 -8.05 5.88 4.12
N ILE A 35 -7.99 7.06 3.52
CA ILE A 35 -9.15 7.96 3.42
C ILE A 35 -10.17 7.39 2.43
N THR A 36 -9.74 7.21 1.18
CA THR A 36 -10.63 6.77 0.09
C THR A 36 -11.15 5.35 0.31
N GLY A 37 -10.30 4.44 0.81
CA GLY A 37 -10.67 3.06 1.11
C GLY A 37 -11.65 2.95 2.28
N THR A 38 -11.50 3.77 3.32
CA THR A 38 -12.51 3.81 4.41
C THR A 38 -13.87 4.26 3.88
N LEU A 39 -13.90 5.33 3.07
CA LEU A 39 -15.13 5.79 2.43
C LEU A 39 -15.71 4.72 1.50
N PHE A 40 -14.87 4.08 0.71
CA PHE A 40 -15.26 3.00 -0.18
C PHE A 40 -15.83 1.78 0.57
N GLY A 41 -15.20 1.35 1.67
CA GLY A 41 -15.69 0.27 2.51
C GLY A 41 -17.06 0.55 3.15
N LEU A 42 -17.29 1.81 3.57
CA LEU A 42 -18.61 2.25 4.03
C LEU A 42 -19.63 2.25 2.89
N LEU A 43 -19.23 2.67 1.68
CA LEU A 43 -20.09 2.69 0.51
C LEU A 43 -20.52 1.27 0.08
N MET A 44 -19.62 0.29 0.21
CA MET A 44 -19.91 -1.13 -0.05
C MET A 44 -21.01 -1.70 0.87
N ARG A 45 -21.30 -1.07 2.00
CA ARG A 45 -22.41 -1.41 2.92
C ARG A 45 -23.72 -0.68 2.58
N SER A 46 -23.76 0.05 1.47
CA SER A 46 -24.96 0.78 1.03
C SER A 46 -26.18 -0.15 0.88
N CYS A 47 -27.35 0.38 1.19
CA CYS A 47 -28.63 -0.31 0.96
C CYS A 47 -28.95 -0.46 -0.54
N THR A 48 -28.42 0.41 -1.38
CA THR A 48 -28.70 0.43 -2.83
C THR A 48 -27.92 -0.66 -3.56
N ARG A 49 -28.64 -1.59 -4.20
CA ARG A 49 -28.03 -2.73 -4.93
C ARG A 49 -27.09 -2.27 -6.03
N ALA A 50 -27.44 -1.23 -6.79
CA ALA A 50 -26.60 -0.69 -7.86
C ALA A 50 -25.24 -0.23 -7.35
N VAL A 51 -25.19 0.51 -6.22
CA VAL A 51 -23.93 0.97 -5.61
C VAL A 51 -23.07 -0.22 -5.17
N ARG A 52 -23.66 -1.22 -4.53
CA ARG A 52 -22.92 -2.42 -4.13
C ARG A 52 -22.32 -3.18 -5.32
N VAL A 53 -23.09 -3.33 -6.39
CA VAL A 53 -22.61 -3.99 -7.62
C VAL A 53 -21.46 -3.20 -8.24
N ALA A 54 -21.58 -1.87 -8.36
CA ALA A 54 -20.51 -1.02 -8.88
C ALA A 54 -19.23 -1.13 -8.02
N CYS A 55 -19.37 -1.10 -6.70
CA CYS A 55 -18.24 -1.30 -5.79
C CYS A 55 -17.60 -2.69 -5.96
N GLN A 56 -18.42 -3.73 -6.13
CA GLN A 56 -17.92 -5.09 -6.34
C GLN A 56 -17.14 -5.19 -7.67
N ILE A 57 -17.66 -4.62 -8.75
CA ILE A 57 -16.97 -4.60 -10.04
C ILE A 57 -15.60 -3.91 -9.91
N TYR A 58 -15.54 -2.74 -9.26
CA TYR A 58 -14.27 -2.04 -9.02
C TYR A 58 -13.30 -2.92 -8.23
N LEU A 59 -13.74 -3.48 -7.10
CA LEU A 59 -12.92 -4.33 -6.24
C LEU A 59 -12.32 -5.51 -6.99
N GLU A 60 -13.16 -6.26 -7.72
CA GLU A 60 -12.74 -7.43 -8.48
C GLU A 60 -11.79 -7.04 -9.63
N THR A 61 -12.09 -5.97 -10.35
CA THR A 61 -11.25 -5.48 -11.45
C THR A 61 -9.84 -5.14 -10.96
N ILE A 62 -9.74 -4.43 -9.84
CA ILE A 62 -8.44 -4.04 -9.26
C ILE A 62 -7.65 -5.26 -8.74
N ARG A 63 -8.35 -6.28 -8.23
CA ARG A 63 -7.71 -7.49 -7.66
C ARG A 63 -7.31 -8.52 -8.71
N ILE A 64 -8.12 -8.70 -9.74
CA ILE A 64 -7.86 -9.70 -10.79
C ILE A 64 -6.71 -9.25 -11.68
N VAL A 65 -6.67 -7.97 -12.05
CA VAL A 65 -5.63 -7.43 -12.93
C VAL A 65 -4.36 -7.16 -12.12
N PRO A 66 -3.19 -7.72 -12.52
CA PRO A 66 -1.93 -7.46 -11.84
C PRO A 66 -1.61 -5.96 -11.76
N ILE A 67 -1.15 -5.49 -10.61
CA ILE A 67 -0.84 -4.07 -10.38
C ILE A 67 0.18 -3.51 -11.37
N LEU A 68 1.11 -4.35 -11.86
CA LEU A 68 2.08 -3.99 -12.89
C LEU A 68 1.41 -3.61 -14.21
N VAL A 69 0.34 -4.31 -14.58
CA VAL A 69 -0.43 -3.99 -15.80
C VAL A 69 -1.08 -2.61 -15.67
N TRP A 70 -1.64 -2.29 -14.51
CA TRP A 70 -2.18 -0.95 -14.22
C TRP A 70 -1.11 0.13 -14.34
N LEU A 71 0.11 -0.13 -13.83
CA LEU A 71 1.24 0.80 -13.97
C LEU A 71 1.56 1.07 -15.44
N PHE A 72 1.67 0.02 -16.25
CA PHE A 72 2.00 0.17 -17.68
C PHE A 72 0.88 0.82 -18.49
N VAL A 73 -0.37 0.44 -18.23
CA VAL A 73 -1.53 1.04 -18.92
C VAL A 73 -1.63 2.54 -18.63
N LEU A 74 -1.44 2.95 -17.37
CA LEU A 74 -1.48 4.37 -17.03
C LEU A 74 -0.21 5.13 -17.48
N TYR A 75 0.96 4.53 -17.36
CA TYR A 75 2.20 5.21 -17.71
C TYR A 75 2.39 5.39 -19.22
N PHE A 76 2.11 4.35 -20.01
CA PHE A 76 2.26 4.37 -21.46
C PHE A 76 0.97 4.71 -22.21
N GLY A 77 -0.19 4.27 -21.71
CA GLY A 77 -1.47 4.43 -22.38
C GLY A 77 -2.05 5.84 -22.21
N LEU A 78 -1.96 6.43 -21.01
CA LEU A 78 -2.56 7.74 -20.77
C LEU A 78 -2.00 8.84 -21.69
N PRO A 79 -0.68 8.96 -21.90
CA PRO A 79 -0.13 9.95 -22.84
C PRO A 79 -0.59 9.75 -24.28
N THR A 80 -0.76 8.51 -24.72
CA THR A 80 -1.21 8.21 -26.10
C THR A 80 -2.67 8.58 -26.34
N TRP A 81 -3.52 8.50 -25.29
CA TRP A 81 -4.94 8.78 -25.40
C TRP A 81 -5.31 10.24 -25.14
N THR A 82 -4.57 10.90 -24.25
CA THR A 82 -4.93 12.24 -23.74
C THR A 82 -3.91 13.32 -24.05
N ASN A 83 -2.73 12.98 -24.56
CA ASN A 83 -1.54 13.85 -24.65
C ASN A 83 -1.07 14.41 -23.30
N TRP A 84 -1.52 13.85 -22.18
CA TRP A 84 -1.09 14.25 -20.84
C TRP A 84 0.12 13.42 -20.40
N HIS A 85 1.24 14.12 -20.16
CA HIS A 85 2.46 13.50 -19.66
C HIS A 85 2.53 13.67 -18.14
N ILE A 86 2.17 12.60 -17.43
CA ILE A 86 2.28 12.55 -15.96
C ILE A 86 3.62 11.89 -15.61
N SER A 87 4.35 12.45 -14.65
CA SER A 87 5.60 11.82 -14.21
C SER A 87 5.35 10.43 -13.62
N GLY A 88 6.29 9.50 -13.83
CA GLY A 88 6.19 8.14 -13.32
C GLY A 88 5.90 8.04 -11.83
N GLN A 89 6.41 8.99 -11.02
CA GLN A 89 6.12 9.07 -9.59
C GLN A 89 4.63 9.26 -9.31
N TRP A 90 3.94 10.17 -10.01
CA TRP A 90 2.52 10.40 -9.82
C TRP A 90 1.66 9.26 -10.36
N VAL A 91 2.09 8.63 -11.46
CA VAL A 91 1.44 7.40 -11.96
C VAL A 91 1.51 6.30 -10.89
N CYS A 92 2.68 6.07 -10.28
CA CYS A 92 2.82 5.09 -9.20
C CYS A 92 1.92 5.41 -8.00
N ILE A 93 1.90 6.66 -7.54
CA ILE A 93 1.03 7.09 -6.45
C ILE A 93 -0.44 6.84 -6.79
N SER A 94 -0.87 7.15 -8.01
CA SER A 94 -2.25 6.95 -8.45
C SER A 94 -2.63 5.47 -8.48
N VAL A 95 -1.80 4.62 -9.11
CA VAL A 95 -2.06 3.17 -9.21
C VAL A 95 -2.07 2.52 -7.82
N PHE A 96 -1.08 2.82 -6.98
CA PHE A 96 -1.00 2.26 -5.64
C PHE A 96 -2.14 2.76 -4.75
N SER A 97 -2.59 4.00 -4.93
CA SER A 97 -3.76 4.52 -4.23
C SER A 97 -5.06 3.84 -4.67
N LEU A 98 -5.24 3.60 -5.96
CA LEU A 98 -6.39 2.85 -6.46
C LEU A 98 -6.41 1.42 -5.91
N TRP A 99 -5.28 0.73 -6.01
CA TRP A 99 -5.15 -0.61 -5.45
C TRP A 99 -5.37 -0.62 -3.93
N GLY A 100 -4.73 0.29 -3.21
CA GLY A 100 -4.88 0.40 -1.76
C GLY A 100 -6.29 0.79 -1.33
N THR A 101 -7.03 1.58 -2.13
CA THR A 101 -8.45 1.91 -1.89
C THR A 101 -9.32 0.65 -1.93
N ALA A 102 -9.09 -0.23 -2.90
CA ALA A 102 -9.81 -1.50 -3.00
C ALA A 102 -9.52 -2.42 -1.79
N GLU A 103 -8.24 -2.59 -1.46
CA GLU A 103 -7.80 -3.43 -0.34
C GLU A 103 -8.29 -2.89 1.03
N MET A 104 -8.10 -1.59 1.27
CA MET A 104 -8.52 -0.95 2.52
C MET A 104 -10.04 -0.95 2.66
N GLY A 105 -10.76 -0.73 1.55
CA GLY A 105 -12.22 -0.78 1.54
C GLY A 105 -12.77 -2.14 1.91
N ASP A 106 -12.17 -3.20 1.38
CA ASP A 106 -12.54 -4.56 1.73
C ASP A 106 -12.22 -4.91 3.19
N LEU A 107 -11.08 -4.45 3.71
CA LEU A 107 -10.75 -4.57 5.14
C LEU A 107 -11.81 -3.88 6.03
N VAL A 108 -12.21 -2.66 5.70
CA VAL A 108 -13.25 -1.92 6.43
C VAL A 108 -14.60 -2.63 6.33
N ARG A 109 -14.99 -3.06 5.14
CA ARG A 109 -16.24 -3.81 4.92
C ARG A 109 -16.26 -5.10 5.75
N GLY A 110 -15.18 -5.88 5.70
CA GLY A 110 -15.03 -7.13 6.45
C GLY A 110 -15.05 -6.93 7.96
N ALA A 111 -14.31 -5.95 8.48
CA ALA A 111 -14.24 -5.65 9.90
C ALA A 111 -15.60 -5.20 10.47
N LEU A 112 -16.30 -4.33 9.76
CA LEU A 112 -17.64 -3.90 10.18
C LEU A 112 -18.69 -5.00 9.98
N GLY A 113 -18.51 -5.89 9.01
CA GLY A 113 -19.39 -7.03 8.76
C GLY A 113 -19.19 -8.19 9.75
N SER A 114 -18.04 -8.26 10.41
CA SER A 114 -17.73 -9.30 11.41
C SER A 114 -18.28 -8.99 12.82
N ILE A 115 -18.89 -7.81 13.02
CA ILE A 115 -19.53 -7.46 14.31
C ILE A 115 -20.81 -8.29 14.46
N GLU A 116 -20.96 -8.91 15.61
CA GLU A 116 -22.08 -9.80 15.91
C GLU A 116 -23.42 -9.08 15.76
N GLN A 117 -24.31 -9.67 14.97
CA GLN A 117 -25.64 -9.14 14.70
C GLN A 117 -26.44 -8.94 16.00
N HIS A 118 -26.26 -9.84 16.98
CA HIS A 118 -26.88 -9.74 18.30
C HIS A 118 -26.59 -8.42 19.03
N GLN A 119 -25.38 -7.90 18.96
CA GLN A 119 -25.03 -6.60 19.56
C GLN A 119 -25.83 -5.45 18.94
N ILE A 120 -25.99 -5.50 17.61
CA ILE A 120 -26.77 -4.49 16.88
C ILE A 120 -28.26 -4.58 17.21
N GLU A 121 -28.79 -5.79 17.32
CA GLU A 121 -30.21 -6.04 17.66
C GLU A 121 -30.51 -5.62 19.11
N SER A 122 -29.65 -5.98 20.05
CA SER A 122 -29.78 -5.56 21.46
C SER A 122 -29.73 -4.04 21.59
N ALA A 123 -28.86 -3.36 20.88
CA ALA A 123 -28.78 -1.91 20.87
C ALA A 123 -30.08 -1.27 20.32
N LYS A 124 -30.66 -1.86 19.27
CA LYS A 124 -31.96 -1.42 18.73
C LYS A 124 -33.09 -1.63 19.75
N ALA A 125 -33.10 -2.76 20.46
CA ALA A 125 -34.07 -3.04 21.51
C ALA A 125 -34.00 -2.04 22.66
N LEU A 126 -32.81 -1.50 22.96
CA LEU A 126 -32.58 -0.41 23.91
C LEU A 126 -32.94 0.99 23.35
N GLY A 127 -33.48 1.08 22.14
CA GLY A 127 -33.90 2.33 21.51
C GLY A 127 -32.78 3.17 20.90
N LEU A 128 -31.55 2.65 20.73
CA LEU A 128 -30.49 3.38 20.11
C LEU A 128 -30.77 3.61 18.61
N LYS A 129 -30.55 4.85 18.17
CA LYS A 129 -30.66 5.23 16.76
C LYS A 129 -29.46 4.69 15.96
N ARG A 130 -29.61 4.50 14.65
CA ARG A 130 -28.58 3.94 13.77
C ARG A 130 -27.22 4.64 13.89
N HIS A 131 -27.19 5.97 13.99
CA HIS A 131 -25.92 6.71 14.14
C HIS A 131 -25.26 6.48 15.50
N GLN A 132 -26.07 6.22 16.57
CA GLN A 132 -25.56 5.88 17.90
C GLN A 132 -24.96 4.47 17.90
N ILE A 133 -25.64 3.52 17.28
CA ILE A 133 -25.13 2.15 17.10
C ILE A 133 -23.81 2.18 16.33
N PHE A 134 -23.74 2.94 15.22
CA PHE A 134 -22.52 3.09 14.46
C PHE A 134 -21.40 3.68 15.32
N ARG A 135 -21.65 4.80 16.00
CA ARG A 135 -20.63 5.53 16.77
C ARG A 135 -20.14 4.79 18.02
N TYR A 136 -21.03 4.11 18.73
CA TYR A 136 -20.70 3.52 20.04
C TYR A 136 -20.39 2.02 19.97
N ILE A 137 -20.84 1.32 18.95
CA ILE A 137 -20.67 -0.14 18.83
C ILE A 137 -19.83 -0.49 17.60
N GLU A 138 -20.28 -0.11 16.40
CA GLU A 138 -19.61 -0.52 15.15
C GLU A 138 -18.25 0.13 14.97
N LEU A 139 -18.14 1.45 15.13
CA LEU A 139 -16.91 2.19 14.86
C LEU A 139 -15.75 1.80 15.77
N PRO A 140 -15.88 1.74 17.11
CA PRO A 140 -14.77 1.38 17.98
C PRO A 140 -14.31 -0.06 17.79
N GLN A 141 -15.21 -1.00 17.56
CA GLN A 141 -14.86 -2.39 17.27
C GLN A 141 -14.28 -2.54 15.87
N GLY A 142 -14.89 -1.92 14.87
CA GLY A 142 -14.41 -1.93 13.49
C GLY A 142 -13.00 -1.35 13.37
N LEU A 143 -12.71 -0.24 14.04
CA LEU A 143 -11.38 0.37 14.04
C LEU A 143 -10.30 -0.59 14.58
N ARG A 144 -10.59 -1.26 15.71
CA ARG A 144 -9.67 -2.26 16.27
C ARG A 144 -9.39 -3.40 15.31
N ARG A 145 -10.41 -3.89 14.58
CA ARG A 145 -10.27 -4.99 13.60
C ARG A 145 -9.59 -4.56 12.30
N VAL A 146 -9.74 -3.30 11.89
CA VAL A 146 -9.12 -2.75 10.66
C VAL A 146 -7.63 -2.46 10.86
N LEU A 147 -7.23 -1.95 12.02
CA LEU A 147 -5.88 -1.42 12.24
C LEU A 147 -4.74 -2.41 11.91
N PRO A 148 -4.76 -3.69 12.36
CA PRO A 148 -3.70 -4.63 12.02
C PRO A 148 -3.60 -4.86 10.51
N GLY A 149 -4.74 -5.07 9.84
CA GLY A 149 -4.81 -5.25 8.40
C GLY A 149 -4.34 -4.02 7.63
N ALA A 150 -4.64 -2.80 8.11
CA ALA A 150 -4.16 -1.55 7.52
C ALA A 150 -2.63 -1.43 7.62
N ILE A 151 -2.01 -1.82 8.73
CA ILE A 151 -0.54 -1.82 8.88
C ILE A 151 0.07 -2.88 7.96
N ASN A 152 -0.54 -4.06 7.82
CA ASN A 152 -0.12 -5.07 6.88
C ASN A 152 -0.23 -4.59 5.43
N LEU A 153 -1.30 -3.87 5.08
CA LEU A 153 -1.46 -3.22 3.78
C LEU A 153 -0.35 -2.20 3.53
N PHE A 154 -0.01 -1.37 4.52
CA PHE A 154 1.11 -0.44 4.42
C PHE A 154 2.43 -1.17 4.13
N THR A 155 2.74 -2.21 4.88
CA THR A 155 3.95 -3.01 4.67
C THR A 155 3.99 -3.62 3.26
N ARG A 156 2.86 -4.11 2.75
CA ARG A 156 2.74 -4.59 1.37
C ARG A 156 2.99 -3.46 0.36
N MET A 157 2.44 -2.28 0.59
CA MET A 157 2.60 -1.12 -0.30
C MET A 157 4.05 -0.65 -0.39
N VAL A 158 4.79 -0.63 0.73
CA VAL A 158 6.24 -0.34 0.74
C VAL A 158 6.98 -1.34 -0.15
N LYS A 159 6.68 -2.65 -0.05
CA LYS A 159 7.31 -3.67 -0.90
C LYS A 159 6.92 -3.54 -2.37
N THR A 160 5.66 -3.27 -2.65
CA THR A 160 5.11 -3.12 -4.01
C THR A 160 5.63 -1.87 -4.71
N SER A 161 6.04 -0.83 -3.95
CA SER A 161 6.60 0.40 -4.54
C SER A 161 7.88 0.16 -5.35
N SER A 162 8.57 -0.97 -5.15
CA SER A 162 9.70 -1.41 -5.97
C SER A 162 9.34 -1.58 -7.46
N LEU A 163 8.07 -1.82 -7.80
CA LEU A 163 7.60 -1.88 -9.18
C LEU A 163 7.73 -0.53 -9.90
N ALA A 164 7.89 0.58 -9.17
CA ALA A 164 8.11 1.90 -9.75
C ALA A 164 9.40 1.98 -10.58
N ALA A 165 10.40 1.14 -10.27
CA ALA A 165 11.61 1.01 -11.08
C ALA A 165 11.30 0.68 -12.56
N LEU A 166 10.25 -0.09 -12.82
CA LEU A 166 9.87 -0.57 -14.15
C LEU A 166 9.27 0.52 -15.05
N VAL A 167 8.77 1.61 -14.44
CA VAL A 167 8.30 2.80 -15.14
C VAL A 167 9.31 3.96 -15.05
N GLY A 168 10.59 3.65 -14.81
CA GLY A 168 11.68 4.62 -14.84
C GLY A 168 11.79 5.52 -13.62
N VAL A 169 11.06 5.27 -12.55
CA VAL A 169 11.19 6.01 -11.28
C VAL A 169 12.48 5.59 -10.58
N VAL A 170 13.35 6.56 -10.28
CA VAL A 170 14.65 6.32 -9.67
C VAL A 170 14.50 6.16 -8.15
N GLU A 171 13.78 5.13 -7.73
CA GLU A 171 13.63 4.69 -6.35
C GLU A 171 14.79 3.73 -5.97
N ILE A 172 14.77 3.17 -4.78
CA ILE A 172 15.93 2.43 -4.23
C ILE A 172 16.39 1.24 -5.10
N ILE A 173 15.46 0.49 -5.72
CA ILE A 173 15.81 -0.64 -6.62
C ILE A 173 16.47 -0.11 -7.89
N LYS A 174 15.93 0.97 -8.48
CA LYS A 174 16.51 1.57 -9.68
C LYS A 174 17.89 2.17 -9.42
N VAL A 175 18.08 2.81 -8.26
CA VAL A 175 19.41 3.27 -7.83
C VAL A 175 20.37 2.08 -7.72
N GLY A 176 19.93 0.98 -7.11
CA GLY A 176 20.73 -0.24 -7.00
C GLY A 176 21.13 -0.80 -8.37
N GLN A 177 20.19 -0.86 -9.31
CA GLN A 177 20.51 -1.28 -10.70
C GLN A 177 21.58 -0.41 -11.34
N GLN A 178 21.46 0.93 -11.23
CA GLN A 178 22.44 1.86 -11.77
C GLN A 178 23.82 1.70 -11.12
N ILE A 179 23.88 1.45 -9.81
CA ILE A 179 25.14 1.18 -9.11
C ILE A 179 25.77 -0.11 -9.62
N ILE A 180 24.98 -1.17 -9.77
CA ILE A 180 25.45 -2.45 -10.31
C ILE A 180 25.99 -2.28 -11.72
N GLU A 181 25.24 -1.62 -12.60
CA GLU A 181 25.66 -1.34 -13.99
C GLU A 181 27.00 -0.62 -14.05
N ASN A 182 27.21 0.38 -13.22
CA ASN A 182 28.47 1.14 -13.16
C ASN A 182 29.63 0.34 -12.55
N SER A 183 29.36 -0.63 -11.68
CA SER A 183 30.38 -1.39 -10.95
C SER A 183 30.68 -2.77 -11.57
N LEU A 184 30.03 -3.14 -12.67
CA LEU A 184 30.14 -4.47 -13.30
C LEU A 184 31.56 -4.92 -13.60
N LEU A 185 32.42 -3.98 -13.99
CA LEU A 185 33.81 -4.27 -14.40
C LEU A 185 34.82 -4.12 -13.25
N THR A 186 34.45 -3.46 -12.18
CA THR A 186 35.37 -3.08 -11.09
C THR A 186 35.18 -3.88 -9.81
N VAL A 187 33.93 -4.30 -9.52
CA VAL A 187 33.58 -4.98 -8.27
C VAL A 187 33.06 -6.39 -8.53
N PRO A 188 33.80 -7.44 -8.15
CA PRO A 188 33.29 -8.81 -8.23
C PRO A 188 32.02 -8.96 -7.40
N ASN A 189 30.99 -9.57 -7.99
CA ASN A 189 29.69 -9.81 -7.33
C ASN A 189 28.97 -8.54 -6.81
N ALA A 190 29.13 -7.39 -7.49
CA ALA A 190 28.47 -6.12 -7.15
C ALA A 190 26.96 -6.29 -6.88
N SER A 191 26.29 -7.10 -7.69
CA SER A 191 24.86 -7.41 -7.56
C SER A 191 24.50 -7.99 -6.18
N LEU A 192 25.32 -8.92 -5.67
CA LEU A 192 25.08 -9.56 -4.36
C LEU A 192 25.15 -8.53 -3.23
N TRP A 193 26.17 -7.68 -3.26
CA TRP A 193 26.39 -6.67 -2.23
C TRP A 193 25.33 -5.58 -2.24
N VAL A 194 25.01 -5.06 -3.43
CA VAL A 194 24.01 -3.98 -3.57
C VAL A 194 22.62 -4.47 -3.21
N TYR A 195 22.17 -5.61 -3.76
CA TYR A 195 20.87 -6.15 -3.41
C TYR A 195 20.81 -6.67 -1.97
N GLY A 196 21.93 -7.17 -1.43
CA GLY A 196 22.04 -7.54 -0.01
C GLY A 196 21.80 -6.34 0.90
N LEU A 197 22.38 -5.17 0.58
CA LEU A 197 22.12 -3.93 1.32
C LEU A 197 20.66 -3.48 1.18
N ILE A 198 20.11 -3.49 -0.03
CA ILE A 198 18.70 -3.13 -0.27
C ILE A 198 17.76 -4.06 0.49
N PHE A 199 18.03 -5.36 0.52
CA PHE A 199 17.29 -6.32 1.33
C PHE A 199 17.27 -5.94 2.81
N VAL A 200 18.44 -5.59 3.37
CA VAL A 200 18.53 -5.16 4.76
C VAL A 200 17.71 -3.88 5.01
N LEU A 201 17.77 -2.91 4.09
CA LEU A 201 17.01 -1.66 4.21
C LEU A 201 15.49 -1.91 4.17
N TYR A 202 14.99 -2.73 3.25
CA TYR A 202 13.57 -3.12 3.23
C TYR A 202 13.17 -3.89 4.49
N PHE A 203 14.05 -4.78 4.97
CA PHE A 203 13.80 -5.53 6.20
C PHE A 203 13.66 -4.59 7.40
N LEU A 204 14.58 -3.62 7.55
CA LEU A 204 14.55 -2.64 8.64
C LEU A 204 13.29 -1.76 8.64
N ILE A 205 12.72 -1.47 7.47
CA ILE A 205 11.47 -0.71 7.36
C ILE A 205 10.25 -1.61 7.62
N CYS A 206 10.19 -2.77 6.99
CA CYS A 206 9.00 -3.61 6.98
C CYS A 206 8.84 -4.45 8.26
N TYR A 207 9.96 -4.89 8.87
CA TYR A 207 9.91 -5.77 10.03
C TYR A 207 9.28 -5.11 11.26
N PRO A 208 9.64 -3.87 11.67
CA PRO A 208 8.96 -3.19 12.78
C PRO A 208 7.46 -3.00 12.54
N LEU A 209 7.07 -2.66 11.32
CA LEU A 209 5.65 -2.52 10.96
C LEU A 209 4.89 -3.84 11.13
N SER A 210 5.48 -4.96 10.65
CA SER A 210 4.89 -6.28 10.82
C SER A 210 4.78 -6.72 12.28
N LEU A 211 5.78 -6.36 13.11
CA LEU A 211 5.72 -6.63 14.56
C LEU A 211 4.59 -5.85 15.25
N VAL A 212 4.39 -4.58 14.86
CA VAL A 212 3.29 -3.76 15.40
C VAL A 212 1.94 -4.37 15.00
N ALA A 213 1.76 -4.74 13.74
CA ALA A 213 0.54 -5.41 13.30
C ALA A 213 0.25 -6.68 14.11
N ALA A 214 1.23 -7.59 14.22
CA ALA A 214 1.09 -8.84 14.96
C ALA A 214 0.82 -8.64 16.46
N ARG A 215 1.35 -7.57 17.07
CA ARG A 215 1.05 -7.23 18.47
C ARG A 215 -0.38 -6.74 18.65
N LEU A 216 -0.87 -5.95 17.71
CA LEU A 216 -2.24 -5.45 17.73
C LEU A 216 -3.24 -6.58 17.50
N GLU A 217 -2.99 -7.48 16.55
CA GLU A 217 -3.80 -8.69 16.33
C GLU A 217 -3.95 -9.46 17.63
N ARG A 218 -2.84 -9.89 18.25
CA ARG A 218 -2.87 -10.64 19.50
C ARG A 218 -3.56 -9.91 20.67
N LYS A 219 -3.48 -8.59 20.72
CA LYS A 219 -4.10 -7.80 21.80
C LYS A 219 -5.62 -7.72 21.64
N TRP A 220 -6.14 -7.87 20.43
CA TRP A 220 -7.55 -7.65 20.12
C TRP A 220 -8.29 -8.90 19.63
N GLU A 221 -7.61 -10.04 19.53
CA GLU A 221 -8.20 -11.37 19.30
C GLU A 221 -8.84 -11.99 20.58
N CYS A 222 -8.84 -11.27 21.72
CA CYS A 222 -9.50 -11.69 22.97
C CYS A 222 -10.92 -11.16 23.09
#